data_63a15ff4affdb2577424dadd3398c03d
#
_entry.id   63a15ff4affdb2577424dadd3398c03d
#
_cell.length_a   1.000
_cell.length_b   1.000
_cell.length_c   1.000
_cell.angle_alpha   90.00
_cell.angle_beta   90.00
_cell.angle_gamma   90.00
#
_symmetry.space_group_name_H-M   'P 1'
#
loop_
_entity.id
_entity.type
_entity.pdbx_description
1 polymer ?
#
loop_
_entity_poly.entity_id
_entity_poly.type
_entity_poly.pdbx_seq_one_letter_code
_entity_poly.pdbx_strand_id
1 'polypeptide(L)'
;VLEMSALPWDDPLNFGCIGGAYGHRYANMIANAKSDLLICLGISLCTRQIGTKVHEFAKNAKIIRVDIDNYNLQRNIHENGIDEMKFCADAAEVIRAMAENAESAESDGSTIYDFSEWLAVCADIKKSLRAVDDSIPERYPNRMIADLSDALADTSAVAVDVGQHMVWSYQSFHNQKDQKLLFSGGHGAMGYALPAAIGAYYATGKPVACICGDGAFQMNIQEL
;
A
#
# COMPACT_ATOMS: atom_id res chain seq x y z
N VAL A 1 -7.93 -3.38 -0.98
CA VAL A 1 -7.72 -2.29 -0.02
C VAL A 1 -6.25 -1.90 -0.13
N LEU A 2 -5.99 -0.61 -0.29
CA LEU A 2 -4.62 -0.08 -0.27
C LEU A 2 -4.23 0.07 1.21
N GLU A 3 -3.60 -0.95 1.78
CA GLU A 3 -3.09 -0.89 3.15
C GLU A 3 -1.68 -0.32 3.12
N MET A 4 -1.50 0.86 3.70
CA MET A 4 -0.21 1.55 3.76
C MET A 4 0.41 1.50 5.15
N SER A 5 -0.34 1.10 6.17
CA SER A 5 0.08 1.14 7.56
C SER A 5 0.52 -0.22 8.12
N ALA A 6 0.75 -1.23 7.26
CA ALA A 6 1.27 -2.52 7.69
C ALA A 6 2.71 -2.42 8.22
N LEU A 7 3.52 -1.58 7.58
CA LEU A 7 4.87 -1.23 8.00
C LEU A 7 5.00 0.29 8.11
N PRO A 8 5.81 0.83 9.02
CA PRO A 8 6.13 2.25 9.05
C PRO A 8 6.82 2.66 7.74
N TRP A 9 6.68 3.93 7.37
CA TRP A 9 7.16 4.42 6.06
C TRP A 9 8.68 4.31 5.88
N ASP A 10 9.43 4.39 6.97
CA ASP A 10 10.89 4.31 7.04
C ASP A 10 11.44 2.88 7.16
N ASP A 11 10.56 1.89 7.30
CA ASP A 11 10.98 0.48 7.30
C ASP A 11 11.72 0.15 6.00
N PRO A 12 12.91 -0.49 6.07
CA PRO A 12 13.71 -0.81 4.89
C PRO A 12 13.01 -1.75 3.90
N LEU A 13 12.02 -2.50 4.35
CA LEU A 13 11.20 -3.39 3.51
C LEU A 13 9.91 -2.74 3.00
N ASN A 14 9.60 -1.51 3.45
CA ASN A 14 8.44 -0.78 2.95
C ASN A 14 8.75 -0.06 1.64
N PHE A 15 8.32 -0.63 0.53
CA PHE A 15 8.43 -0.02 -0.81
C PHE A 15 7.11 0.61 -1.27
N GLY A 16 6.24 1.02 -0.34
CA GLY A 16 5.01 1.74 -0.64
C GLY A 16 3.95 0.87 -1.32
N CYS A 17 3.03 1.50 -2.04
CA CYS A 17 1.92 0.83 -2.70
C CYS A 17 1.98 0.98 -4.22
N ILE A 18 1.58 -0.09 -4.92
CA ILE A 18 1.35 -0.07 -6.37
C ILE A 18 0.02 0.63 -6.68
N GLY A 19 -0.12 1.15 -7.88
CA GLY A 19 -1.39 1.73 -8.34
C GLY A 19 -1.17 2.86 -9.32
N GLY A 20 -1.15 2.65 -10.60
CA GLY A 20 -1.16 3.62 -11.69
C GLY A 20 -0.73 5.05 -11.30
N ALA A 21 -1.67 5.99 -11.38
CA ALA A 21 -1.46 7.37 -10.96
C ALA A 21 -1.56 7.59 -9.43
N TYR A 22 -2.09 6.62 -8.69
CA TYR A 22 -2.32 6.73 -7.24
C TYR A 22 -1.13 6.25 -6.41
N GLY A 23 -0.46 5.17 -6.86
CA GLY A 23 0.63 4.55 -6.12
C GLY A 23 1.96 5.28 -6.27
N HIS A 24 2.95 4.77 -5.58
CA HIS A 24 4.32 5.27 -5.66
C HIS A 24 4.96 4.88 -7.00
N ARG A 25 5.66 5.82 -7.62
CA ARG A 25 6.38 5.58 -8.88
C ARG A 25 7.41 4.46 -8.74
N TYR A 26 8.14 4.45 -7.64
CA TYR A 26 9.13 3.40 -7.34
C TYR A 26 8.46 2.04 -7.09
N ALA A 27 7.34 1.96 -6.37
CA ALA A 27 6.62 0.72 -6.15
C ALA A 27 6.13 0.11 -7.47
N ASN A 28 5.58 0.95 -8.35
CA ASN A 28 5.17 0.52 -9.69
C ASN A 28 6.37 0.03 -10.52
N MET A 29 7.51 0.72 -10.46
CA MET A 29 8.73 0.30 -11.17
C MET A 29 9.24 -1.05 -10.66
N ILE A 30 9.31 -1.23 -9.35
CA ILE A 30 9.76 -2.48 -8.73
C ILE A 30 8.82 -3.62 -9.12
N ALA A 31 7.52 -3.48 -8.85
CA ALA A 31 6.56 -4.56 -9.05
C ALA A 31 6.33 -4.89 -10.54
N ASN A 32 6.17 -3.87 -11.41
CA ASN A 32 5.79 -4.11 -12.80
C ASN A 32 6.96 -4.43 -13.73
N ALA A 33 8.13 -3.83 -13.47
CA ALA A 33 9.21 -3.86 -14.46
C ALA A 33 10.44 -4.66 -14.02
N LYS A 34 10.61 -4.87 -12.71
CA LYS A 34 11.85 -5.42 -12.16
C LYS A 34 11.68 -6.74 -11.43
N SER A 35 10.51 -7.01 -10.86
CA SER A 35 10.25 -8.28 -10.17
C SER A 35 10.12 -9.43 -11.15
N ASP A 36 10.67 -10.57 -10.78
CA ASP A 36 10.52 -11.87 -11.44
C ASP A 36 9.50 -12.77 -10.70
N LEU A 37 9.24 -12.46 -9.43
CA LEU A 37 8.23 -13.11 -8.59
C LEU A 37 7.43 -12.06 -7.82
N LEU A 38 6.09 -12.15 -7.86
CA LEU A 38 5.18 -11.38 -7.03
C LEU A 38 4.31 -12.31 -6.19
N ILE A 39 4.34 -12.14 -4.88
CA ILE A 39 3.45 -12.82 -3.95
C ILE A 39 2.39 -11.81 -3.48
N CYS A 40 1.15 -12.04 -3.90
CA CYS A 40 0.01 -11.16 -3.66
C CYS A 40 -0.88 -11.77 -2.58
N LEU A 41 -0.85 -11.21 -1.38
CA LEU A 41 -1.54 -11.71 -0.20
C LEU A 41 -2.75 -10.83 0.14
N GLY A 42 -3.97 -11.36 0.03
CA GLY A 42 -5.20 -10.65 0.38
C GLY A 42 -5.47 -9.39 -0.46
N ILE A 43 -4.99 -9.35 -1.70
CA ILE A 43 -5.11 -8.19 -2.58
C ILE A 43 -5.86 -8.53 -3.86
N SER A 44 -6.93 -7.78 -4.17
CA SER A 44 -7.79 -8.07 -5.32
C SER A 44 -7.17 -7.72 -6.68
N LEU A 45 -6.05 -6.98 -6.72
CA LEU A 45 -5.42 -6.49 -7.94
C LEU A 45 -6.42 -5.78 -8.88
N CYS A 46 -7.20 -4.85 -8.32
CA CYS A 46 -8.20 -4.10 -9.08
C CYS A 46 -7.54 -3.17 -10.10
N THR A 47 -8.33 -2.65 -11.05
CA THR A 47 -7.83 -1.78 -12.12
C THR A 47 -7.14 -0.51 -11.64
N ARG A 48 -7.45 -0.02 -10.43
CA ARG A 48 -6.73 1.11 -9.81
C ARG A 48 -5.31 0.74 -9.41
N GLN A 49 -5.06 -0.54 -9.09
CA GLN A 49 -3.75 -1.06 -8.70
C GLN A 49 -2.91 -1.45 -9.92
N ILE A 50 -3.49 -2.17 -10.86
CA ILE A 50 -2.75 -2.79 -11.98
C ILE A 50 -3.02 -2.15 -13.34
N GLY A 51 -3.89 -1.13 -13.39
CA GLY A 51 -4.29 -0.48 -14.64
C GLY A 51 -5.39 -1.22 -15.41
N THR A 52 -5.81 -0.64 -16.52
CA THR A 52 -6.86 -1.21 -17.40
C THR A 52 -6.32 -2.26 -18.35
N LYS A 53 -5.02 -2.21 -18.65
CA LYS A 53 -4.34 -3.21 -19.48
C LYS A 53 -3.74 -4.29 -18.58
N VAL A 54 -4.61 -5.12 -18.03
CA VAL A 54 -4.28 -6.11 -17.00
C VAL A 54 -3.12 -7.03 -17.43
N HIS A 55 -3.06 -7.41 -18.69
CA HIS A 55 -2.01 -8.27 -19.25
C HIS A 55 -0.61 -7.61 -19.31
N GLU A 56 -0.52 -6.30 -19.14
CA GLU A 56 0.77 -5.59 -19.07
C GLU A 56 1.32 -5.51 -17.64
N PHE A 57 0.49 -5.84 -16.61
CA PHE A 57 0.94 -5.80 -15.23
C PHE A 57 1.93 -6.94 -14.95
N ALA A 58 3.14 -6.57 -14.50
CA ALA A 58 4.18 -7.52 -14.10
C ALA A 58 4.39 -8.69 -15.09
N LYS A 59 4.33 -8.40 -16.38
CA LYS A 59 4.32 -9.40 -17.48
C LYS A 59 5.52 -10.35 -17.51
N ASN A 60 6.59 -10.02 -16.80
CA ASN A 60 7.81 -10.85 -16.72
C ASN A 60 7.91 -11.60 -15.37
N ALA A 61 6.96 -11.39 -14.45
CA ALA A 61 6.99 -12.01 -13.14
C ALA A 61 6.07 -13.23 -13.06
N LYS A 62 6.48 -14.25 -12.32
CA LYS A 62 5.55 -15.25 -11.81
C LYS A 62 4.69 -14.63 -10.72
N ILE A 63 3.39 -14.93 -10.71
CA ILE A 63 2.45 -14.37 -9.74
C ILE A 63 1.86 -15.47 -8.88
N ILE A 64 2.03 -15.35 -7.57
CA ILE A 64 1.36 -16.18 -6.58
C ILE A 64 0.27 -15.32 -5.93
N ARG A 65 -0.99 -15.76 -6.02
CA ARG A 65 -2.13 -15.07 -5.42
C ARG A 65 -2.73 -15.89 -4.30
N VAL A 66 -2.87 -15.27 -3.14
CA VAL A 66 -3.56 -15.82 -1.99
C VAL A 66 -4.72 -14.90 -1.64
N ASP A 67 -5.93 -15.41 -1.66
CA ASP A 67 -7.13 -14.65 -1.29
C ASP A 67 -8.13 -15.60 -0.63
N ILE A 68 -8.84 -15.12 0.38
CA ILE A 68 -9.92 -15.87 1.02
C ILE A 68 -11.15 -15.93 0.13
N ASP A 69 -11.31 -15.00 -0.80
CA ASP A 69 -12.41 -14.95 -1.75
C ASP A 69 -12.03 -15.63 -3.07
N ASN A 70 -12.58 -16.84 -3.27
CA ASN A 70 -12.36 -17.59 -4.50
C ASN A 70 -12.86 -16.86 -5.76
N TYR A 71 -13.85 -15.96 -5.64
CA TYR A 71 -14.34 -15.17 -6.77
C TYR A 71 -13.24 -14.22 -7.29
N ASN A 72 -12.49 -13.57 -6.39
CA ASN A 72 -11.33 -12.74 -6.76
C ASN A 72 -10.26 -13.55 -7.50
N LEU A 73 -10.08 -14.82 -7.16
CA LEU A 73 -9.11 -15.71 -7.77
C LEU A 73 -9.54 -16.23 -9.16
N GLN A 74 -10.82 -16.19 -9.50
CA GLN A 74 -11.30 -16.64 -10.84
C GLN A 74 -10.81 -15.73 -11.96
N ARG A 75 -10.59 -14.44 -11.68
CA ARG A 75 -10.06 -13.50 -12.67
C ARG A 75 -8.58 -13.77 -12.92
N ASN A 76 -8.22 -14.02 -14.18
CA ASN A 76 -6.83 -14.11 -14.59
C ASN A 76 -6.21 -12.72 -14.72
N ILE A 77 -4.97 -12.58 -14.27
CA ILE A 77 -4.17 -11.37 -14.49
C ILE A 77 -3.44 -11.48 -15.83
N HIS A 78 -2.95 -12.66 -16.18
CA HIS A 78 -2.28 -12.93 -17.43
C HIS A 78 -3.07 -13.92 -18.28
N GLU A 79 -3.50 -13.50 -19.47
CA GLU A 79 -4.17 -14.38 -20.43
C GLU A 79 -3.18 -15.24 -21.22
N ASN A 80 -1.91 -14.87 -21.31
CA ASN A 80 -0.92 -15.43 -22.22
C ASN A 80 0.27 -16.10 -21.52
N GLY A 81 0.01 -17.07 -20.63
CA GLY A 81 1.02 -18.09 -20.31
C GLY A 81 2.10 -17.74 -19.30
N ILE A 82 1.94 -16.70 -18.51
CA ILE A 82 2.75 -16.51 -17.30
C ILE A 82 2.12 -17.34 -16.20
N ASP A 83 2.92 -18.19 -15.53
CA ASP A 83 2.48 -19.06 -14.48
C ASP A 83 1.88 -18.26 -13.33
N GLU A 84 0.56 -18.24 -13.24
CA GLU A 84 -0.20 -17.68 -12.13
C GLU A 84 -0.65 -18.83 -11.21
N MET A 85 -0.12 -18.86 -9.99
CA MET A 85 -0.54 -19.80 -8.96
C MET A 85 -1.59 -19.15 -8.05
N LYS A 86 -2.67 -19.85 -7.75
CA LYS A 86 -3.80 -19.32 -6.97
C LYS A 86 -4.10 -20.24 -5.80
N PHE A 87 -4.18 -19.65 -4.61
CA PHE A 87 -4.51 -20.36 -3.37
C PHE A 87 -5.68 -19.67 -2.67
N CYS A 88 -6.79 -20.40 -2.49
CA CYS A 88 -7.90 -19.91 -1.67
C CYS A 88 -7.59 -20.23 -0.21
N ALA A 89 -7.03 -19.24 0.51
CA ALA A 89 -6.58 -19.39 1.89
C ALA A 89 -6.56 -18.05 2.61
N ASP A 90 -6.54 -18.08 3.94
CA ASP A 90 -6.29 -16.91 4.76
C ASP A 90 -4.82 -16.46 4.64
N ALA A 91 -4.61 -15.17 4.33
CA ALA A 91 -3.28 -14.62 4.13
C ALA A 91 -2.41 -14.71 5.40
N ALA A 92 -3.00 -14.59 6.60
CA ALA A 92 -2.26 -14.70 7.84
C ALA A 92 -1.80 -16.14 8.12
N GLU A 93 -2.58 -17.15 7.71
CA GLU A 93 -2.16 -18.56 7.79
C GLU A 93 -0.99 -18.84 6.86
N VAL A 94 -1.06 -18.32 5.62
CA VAL A 94 0.01 -18.50 4.65
C VAL A 94 1.30 -17.81 5.13
N ILE A 95 1.22 -16.58 5.65
CA ILE A 95 2.39 -15.87 6.20
C ILE A 95 3.01 -16.66 7.36
N ARG A 96 2.19 -17.20 8.27
CA ARG A 96 2.68 -18.03 9.39
C ARG A 96 3.40 -19.29 8.87
N ALA A 97 2.78 -20.01 7.94
CA ALA A 97 3.40 -21.20 7.37
C ALA A 97 4.71 -20.90 6.63
N MET A 98 4.80 -19.75 5.93
CA MET A 98 6.05 -19.31 5.29
C MET A 98 7.13 -18.99 6.33
N ALA A 99 6.79 -18.33 7.44
CA ALA A 99 7.75 -18.02 8.51
C ALA A 99 8.25 -19.30 9.19
N GLU A 100 7.38 -20.22 9.55
CA GLU A 100 7.74 -21.51 10.15
C GLU A 100 8.65 -22.36 9.24
N ASN A 101 8.37 -22.36 7.93
CA ASN A 101 9.24 -23.06 6.96
C ASN A 101 10.60 -22.38 6.82
N ALA A 102 10.67 -21.04 6.87
CA ALA A 102 11.94 -20.32 6.82
C ALA A 102 12.82 -20.64 8.05
N GLU A 103 12.24 -20.61 9.26
CA GLU A 103 12.95 -20.97 10.50
C GLU A 103 13.43 -22.42 10.47
N SER A 104 12.63 -23.34 9.94
CA SER A 104 13.01 -24.75 9.78
C SER A 104 14.16 -24.91 8.81
N ALA A 105 14.15 -24.21 7.68
CA ALA A 105 15.22 -24.22 6.68
C ALA A 105 16.54 -23.66 7.23
N GLU A 106 16.49 -22.63 8.07
CA GLU A 106 17.66 -22.12 8.77
C GLU A 106 18.26 -23.16 9.71
N SER A 107 17.42 -23.88 10.44
CA SER A 107 17.87 -24.86 11.44
C SER A 107 18.44 -26.14 10.84
N ASP A 108 18.01 -26.55 9.64
CA ASP A 108 18.50 -27.75 8.95
C ASP A 108 19.68 -27.48 7.99
N GLY A 109 20.13 -26.22 7.89
CA GLY A 109 21.22 -25.80 7.03
C GLY A 109 20.87 -25.73 5.54
N SER A 110 19.60 -25.66 5.22
CA SER A 110 19.13 -25.42 3.85
C SER A 110 19.56 -24.05 3.34
N THR A 111 19.63 -23.90 2.02
CA THR A 111 20.08 -22.67 1.39
C THR A 111 19.17 -21.50 1.73
N ILE A 112 19.68 -20.52 2.47
CA ILE A 112 19.03 -19.22 2.64
C ILE A 112 19.42 -18.36 1.44
N TYR A 113 18.43 -17.85 0.72
CA TYR A 113 18.68 -16.94 -0.39
C TYR A 113 19.08 -15.57 0.15
N ASP A 114 20.20 -15.04 -0.34
CA ASP A 114 20.61 -13.67 -0.05
C ASP A 114 19.94 -12.70 -1.05
N PHE A 115 19.09 -11.84 -0.54
CA PHE A 115 18.40 -10.80 -1.31
C PHE A 115 19.03 -9.41 -1.17
N SER A 116 20.25 -9.31 -0.62
CA SER A 116 20.89 -8.01 -0.34
C SER A 116 21.10 -7.17 -1.61
N GLU A 117 21.51 -7.77 -2.71
CA GLU A 117 21.67 -7.08 -4.00
C GLU A 117 20.30 -6.57 -4.53
N TRP A 118 19.26 -7.39 -4.44
CA TRP A 118 17.92 -7.00 -4.84
C TRP A 118 17.37 -5.84 -3.98
N LEU A 119 17.56 -5.92 -2.68
CA LEU A 119 17.17 -4.86 -1.76
C LEU A 119 17.92 -3.54 -2.04
N ALA A 120 19.19 -3.61 -2.38
CA ALA A 120 19.96 -2.43 -2.80
C ALA A 120 19.40 -1.80 -4.06
N VAL A 121 19.05 -2.60 -5.08
CA VAL A 121 18.39 -2.11 -6.31
C VAL A 121 17.05 -1.46 -5.98
N CYS A 122 16.22 -2.08 -5.16
CA CYS A 122 14.93 -1.53 -4.73
C CYS A 122 15.09 -0.20 -3.98
N ALA A 123 16.08 -0.10 -3.10
CA ALA A 123 16.39 1.11 -2.35
C ALA A 123 16.83 2.26 -3.27
N ASP A 124 17.66 1.98 -4.27
CA ASP A 124 18.09 2.97 -5.27
C ASP A 124 16.92 3.46 -6.13
N ILE A 125 16.03 2.56 -6.55
CA ILE A 125 14.80 2.92 -7.27
C ILE A 125 13.92 3.80 -6.37
N LYS A 126 13.70 3.40 -5.11
CA LYS A 126 12.91 4.18 -4.13
C LYS A 126 13.50 5.58 -3.98
N LYS A 127 14.82 5.72 -3.83
CA LYS A 127 15.50 7.00 -3.70
C LYS A 127 15.36 7.88 -4.95
N SER A 128 15.51 7.29 -6.13
CA SER A 128 15.50 8.01 -7.42
C SER A 128 14.12 8.47 -7.87
N LEU A 129 13.05 7.81 -7.41
CA LEU A 129 11.67 8.04 -7.86
C LEU A 129 10.75 8.55 -6.74
N ARG A 130 11.29 9.13 -5.67
CA ARG A 130 10.50 9.75 -4.60
C ARG A 130 9.58 10.83 -5.15
N ALA A 131 8.41 10.98 -4.53
CA ALA A 131 7.48 12.06 -4.83
C ALA A 131 7.95 13.41 -4.25
N VAL A 132 8.75 13.36 -3.19
CA VAL A 132 9.28 14.52 -2.48
C VAL A 132 10.78 14.34 -2.24
N ASP A 133 11.55 15.35 -2.59
CA ASP A 133 12.96 15.52 -2.26
C ASP A 133 13.24 17.00 -1.95
N ASP A 134 14.48 17.36 -1.63
CA ASP A 134 14.87 18.71 -1.22
C ASP A 134 14.68 19.77 -2.33
N SER A 135 14.51 19.35 -3.59
CA SER A 135 14.29 20.26 -4.73
C SER A 135 12.80 20.65 -4.88
N ILE A 136 11.89 19.93 -4.23
CA ILE A 136 10.45 20.14 -4.35
C ILE A 136 10.03 21.33 -3.45
N PRO A 137 9.45 22.41 -4.02
CA PRO A 137 9.02 23.58 -3.26
C PRO A 137 7.97 23.22 -2.19
N GLU A 138 8.00 23.91 -1.04
CA GLU A 138 7.07 23.73 0.07
C GLU A 138 5.58 23.80 -0.34
N ARG A 139 5.26 24.65 -1.33
CA ARG A 139 3.89 24.82 -1.85
C ARG A 139 3.38 23.63 -2.69
N TYR A 140 4.24 22.66 -2.98
CA TYR A 140 3.80 21.47 -3.74
C TYR A 140 2.97 20.55 -2.85
N PRO A 141 1.81 20.05 -3.32
CA PRO A 141 0.91 19.26 -2.49
C PRO A 141 1.56 18.03 -1.84
N ASN A 142 2.41 17.32 -2.56
CA ASN A 142 3.12 16.18 -2.01
C ASN A 142 4.07 16.57 -0.87
N ARG A 143 4.73 17.73 -0.97
CA ARG A 143 5.59 18.27 0.09
C ARG A 143 4.76 18.67 1.30
N MET A 144 3.65 19.37 1.09
CA MET A 144 2.72 19.74 2.18
C MET A 144 2.20 18.50 2.94
N ILE A 145 1.90 17.41 2.22
CA ILE A 145 1.47 16.15 2.87
C ILE A 145 2.62 15.51 3.67
N ALA A 146 3.84 15.53 3.16
CA ALA A 146 5.00 15.01 3.89
C ALA A 146 5.23 15.81 5.19
N ASP A 147 5.25 17.14 5.10
CA ASP A 147 5.41 18.02 6.27
C ASP A 147 4.25 17.87 7.26
N LEU A 148 3.01 17.72 6.76
CA LEU A 148 1.83 17.44 7.58
C LEU A 148 1.94 16.10 8.31
N SER A 149 2.47 15.06 7.66
CA SER A 149 2.63 13.75 8.28
C SER A 149 3.56 13.79 9.48
N ASP A 150 4.61 14.58 9.43
CA ASP A 150 5.54 14.77 10.56
C ASP A 150 4.83 15.50 11.72
N ALA A 151 3.98 16.49 11.43
CA ALA A 151 3.18 17.19 12.44
C ALA A 151 2.08 16.30 13.06
N LEU A 152 1.67 15.24 12.36
CA LEU A 152 0.65 14.29 12.82
C LEU A 152 1.23 12.99 13.40
N ALA A 153 2.54 12.94 13.65
CA ALA A 153 3.23 11.73 14.11
C ALA A 153 2.64 11.11 15.40
N ASP A 154 2.10 11.93 16.29
CA ASP A 154 1.53 11.48 17.56
C ASP A 154 0.05 11.05 17.47
N THR A 155 -0.56 11.09 16.29
CA THR A 155 -1.95 10.64 16.11
C THR A 155 -2.02 9.12 15.98
N SER A 156 -3.08 8.51 16.52
CA SER A 156 -3.29 7.06 16.42
C SER A 156 -3.77 6.62 15.03
N ALA A 157 -4.49 7.52 14.36
CA ALA A 157 -4.99 7.30 13.01
C ALA A 157 -5.11 8.60 12.23
N VAL A 158 -5.04 8.48 10.92
CA VAL A 158 -5.33 9.57 9.98
C VAL A 158 -6.35 9.06 8.95
N ALA A 159 -7.54 9.65 8.95
CA ALA A 159 -8.56 9.37 7.95
C ALA A 159 -8.42 10.33 6.78
N VAL A 160 -8.35 9.79 5.57
CA VAL A 160 -8.16 10.58 4.35
C VAL A 160 -9.34 10.37 3.41
N ASP A 161 -9.97 11.45 3.01
CA ASP A 161 -11.13 11.43 2.12
C ASP A 161 -10.73 11.27 0.65
N VAL A 162 -11.71 11.11 -0.20
CA VAL A 162 -11.54 10.92 -1.65
C VAL A 162 -11.39 12.25 -2.36
N GLY A 163 -10.28 12.41 -3.08
CA GLY A 163 -9.92 13.61 -3.83
C GLY A 163 -8.45 13.61 -4.20
N GLN A 164 -7.94 14.72 -4.70
CA GLN A 164 -6.51 14.85 -5.03
C GLN A 164 -5.61 14.65 -3.80
N HIS A 165 -6.05 15.14 -2.64
CA HIS A 165 -5.35 14.95 -1.37
C HIS A 165 -5.18 13.47 -1.00
N MET A 166 -6.10 12.58 -1.42
CA MET A 166 -5.93 11.14 -1.24
C MET A 166 -4.74 10.61 -2.05
N VAL A 167 -4.60 11.05 -3.29
CA VAL A 167 -3.47 10.66 -4.15
C VAL A 167 -2.15 11.13 -3.57
N TRP A 168 -2.09 12.40 -3.13
CA TRP A 168 -0.89 12.96 -2.50
C TRP A 168 -0.56 12.26 -1.19
N SER A 169 -1.58 11.89 -0.40
CA SER A 169 -1.37 11.14 0.84
C SER A 169 -0.84 9.72 0.59
N TYR A 170 -1.34 9.02 -0.42
CA TYR A 170 -0.75 7.74 -0.83
C TYR A 170 0.72 7.84 -1.21
N GLN A 171 1.11 8.95 -1.85
CA GLN A 171 2.45 9.12 -2.40
C GLN A 171 3.46 9.70 -1.41
N SER A 172 3.02 10.37 -0.36
CA SER A 172 3.91 11.21 0.44
C SER A 172 3.62 11.24 1.94
N PHE A 173 2.62 10.51 2.43
CA PHE A 173 2.35 10.47 3.86
C PHE A 173 3.31 9.48 4.54
N HIS A 174 4.04 9.96 5.54
CA HIS A 174 5.00 9.21 6.34
C HIS A 174 4.30 8.60 7.58
N ASN A 175 3.67 7.44 7.41
CA ASN A 175 2.99 6.80 8.53
C ASN A 175 3.99 6.29 9.57
N GLN A 176 3.70 6.56 10.83
CA GLN A 176 4.48 6.09 11.95
C GLN A 176 4.12 4.64 12.32
N LYS A 177 5.00 4.02 13.14
CA LYS A 177 4.70 2.71 13.72
C LYS A 177 3.38 2.78 14.50
N ASP A 178 2.52 1.79 14.29
CA ASP A 178 1.18 1.66 14.91
C ASP A 178 0.15 2.74 14.52
N GLN A 179 0.52 3.75 13.74
CA GLN A 179 -0.41 4.72 13.18
C GLN A 179 -1.22 4.10 12.04
N LYS A 180 -2.55 4.24 12.08
CA LYS A 180 -3.45 3.70 11.06
C LYS A 180 -3.82 4.74 10.01
N LEU A 181 -3.68 4.39 8.74
CA LEU A 181 -4.16 5.21 7.63
C LEU A 181 -5.48 4.64 7.11
N LEU A 182 -6.54 5.43 7.18
CA LEU A 182 -7.89 5.03 6.82
C LEU A 182 -8.31 5.69 5.51
N PHE A 183 -8.49 4.89 4.47
CA PHE A 183 -8.86 5.34 3.13
C PHE A 183 -10.10 4.61 2.61
N SER A 184 -10.97 5.31 1.91
CA SER A 184 -12.02 4.68 1.09
C SER A 184 -11.47 4.25 -0.28
N GLY A 185 -10.35 3.49 -0.28
CA GLY A 185 -9.61 3.16 -1.50
C GLY A 185 -10.33 2.23 -2.47
N GLY A 186 -11.19 1.34 -1.97
CA GLY A 186 -11.94 0.40 -2.78
C GLY A 186 -13.13 1.05 -3.49
N HIS A 187 -14.07 1.60 -2.74
CA HIS A 187 -15.30 2.21 -3.25
C HIS A 187 -15.09 3.65 -3.72
N GLY A 188 -14.27 4.43 -3.00
CA GLY A 188 -13.99 5.82 -3.34
C GLY A 188 -15.15 6.77 -3.01
N ALA A 189 -15.85 6.54 -1.90
CA ALA A 189 -16.93 7.40 -1.44
C ALA A 189 -16.38 8.69 -0.82
N MET A 190 -16.78 9.84 -1.35
CA MET A 190 -16.54 11.15 -0.71
C MET A 190 -17.34 11.26 0.59
N GLY A 191 -16.84 12.02 1.56
CA GLY A 191 -17.45 12.16 2.88
C GLY A 191 -17.08 11.03 3.86
N TYR A 192 -16.21 10.11 3.46
CA TYR A 192 -15.77 8.98 4.28
C TYR A 192 -14.95 9.39 5.51
N ALA A 193 -14.04 10.36 5.34
CA ALA A 193 -12.98 10.59 6.32
C ALA A 193 -13.49 11.14 7.67
N LEU A 194 -14.48 12.03 7.67
CA LEU A 194 -15.00 12.60 8.92
C LEU A 194 -15.63 11.52 9.82
N PRO A 195 -16.62 10.72 9.37
CA PRO A 195 -17.16 9.65 10.21
C PRO A 195 -16.13 8.56 10.54
N ALA A 196 -15.19 8.27 9.64
CA ALA A 196 -14.11 7.33 9.94
C ALA A 196 -13.17 7.83 11.05
N ALA A 197 -12.83 9.12 11.05
CA ALA A 197 -12.03 9.74 12.11
C ALA A 197 -12.75 9.71 13.46
N ILE A 198 -14.05 10.03 13.49
CA ILE A 198 -14.90 9.94 14.69
C ILE A 198 -14.90 8.50 15.21
N GLY A 199 -15.16 7.51 14.34
CA GLY A 199 -15.15 6.09 14.72
C GLY A 199 -13.80 5.64 15.27
N ALA A 200 -12.69 6.06 14.66
CA ALA A 200 -11.34 5.75 15.11
C ALA A 200 -11.02 6.36 16.47
N TYR A 201 -11.48 7.58 16.72
CA TYR A 201 -11.34 8.20 18.05
C TYR A 201 -12.08 7.41 19.13
N TYR A 202 -13.34 7.06 18.90
CA TYR A 202 -14.11 6.27 19.86
C TYR A 202 -13.54 4.87 20.09
N ALA A 203 -12.93 4.28 19.05
CA ALA A 203 -12.29 2.96 19.17
C ALA A 203 -10.97 2.99 19.96
N THR A 204 -10.23 4.09 19.88
CA THR A 204 -8.85 4.16 20.44
C THR A 204 -8.74 5.05 21.67
N GLY A 205 -9.63 6.03 21.84
CA GLY A 205 -9.52 7.10 22.84
C GLY A 205 -8.31 8.02 22.64
N LYS A 206 -7.68 8.00 21.47
CA LYS A 206 -6.46 8.75 21.15
C LYS A 206 -6.73 9.78 20.05
N PRO A 207 -5.90 10.83 19.93
CA PRO A 207 -6.01 11.81 18.87
C PRO A 207 -6.03 11.16 17.46
N VAL A 208 -6.91 11.64 16.61
CA VAL A 208 -7.08 11.22 15.21
C VAL A 208 -7.11 12.47 14.33
N ALA A 209 -6.49 12.42 13.18
CA ALA A 209 -6.57 13.48 12.19
C ALA A 209 -7.51 13.10 11.03
N CYS A 210 -8.11 14.13 10.43
CA CYS A 210 -8.95 13.99 9.25
C CYS A 210 -8.42 14.90 8.14
N ILE A 211 -8.08 14.34 6.98
CA ILE A 211 -7.67 15.07 5.78
C ILE A 211 -8.81 14.96 4.76
N CYS A 212 -9.51 16.05 4.51
CA CYS A 212 -10.63 16.07 3.59
C CYS A 212 -10.63 17.34 2.73
N GLY A 213 -11.24 17.23 1.54
CA GLY A 213 -11.55 18.39 0.72
C GLY A 213 -12.83 19.08 1.20
N ASP A 214 -13.03 20.30 0.74
CA ASP A 214 -14.19 21.15 1.06
C ASP A 214 -15.54 20.46 0.80
N GLY A 215 -15.71 19.87 -0.39
CA GLY A 215 -16.92 19.16 -0.75
C GLY A 215 -17.15 17.88 0.06
N ALA A 216 -16.13 17.12 0.29
CA ALA A 216 -16.22 15.90 1.09
C ALA A 216 -16.56 16.20 2.56
N PHE A 217 -15.97 17.26 3.14
CA PHE A 217 -16.28 17.71 4.48
C PHE A 217 -17.76 18.10 4.64
N GLN A 218 -18.31 18.80 3.65
CA GLN A 218 -19.71 19.23 3.68
C GLN A 218 -20.72 18.08 3.63
N MET A 219 -20.36 16.93 3.02
CA MET A 219 -21.27 15.79 2.89
C MET A 219 -21.70 15.19 4.23
N ASN A 220 -20.88 15.28 5.24
CA ASN A 220 -21.12 14.73 6.57
C ASN A 220 -20.88 15.75 7.70
N ILE A 221 -21.03 17.04 7.40
CA ILE A 221 -20.83 18.13 8.39
C ILE A 221 -21.78 18.03 9.59
N GLN A 222 -22.93 17.38 9.41
CA GLN A 222 -23.91 17.12 10.48
C GLN A 222 -23.38 16.19 11.59
N GLU A 223 -22.26 15.52 11.36
CA GLU A 223 -21.61 14.64 12.34
C GLU A 223 -20.73 15.41 13.36
N LEU A 224 -20.55 16.73 13.17
CA LEU A 224 -19.87 17.62 14.10
C LEU A 224 -20.82 18.08 15.20
#